data_a7eec60118dc5419b22426c7418cc53c
#
_entry.id   a7eec60118dc5419b22426c7418cc53c
#
_cell.length_a   1.000
_cell.length_b   1.000
_cell.length_c   1.000
_cell.angle_alpha   90.00
_cell.angle_beta   90.00
_cell.angle_gamma   90.00
#
_symmetry.space_group_name_H-M   'P 1'
#
loop_
_entity.id
_entity.type
_entity.pdbx_description
1 polymer ?
#
loop_
_entity_poly.entity_id
_entity_poly.type
_entity_poly.pdbx_seq_one_letter_code
_entity_poly.pdbx_strand_id
1 'polypeptide(L)'
;MTQKNIMKFFYIVLFFLISSCTEHNINYYNNETPSINLNEFFNGKLLAHGIVQDRSGKVIKRFKVDIIASWKDNVATLDEKFVYSDGSKSTRIWELKKISSNKFQGTAGDVEGIASGETAGNAFYFVYDLNLPVDDTTYVINFE
;
A
#
# COMPACT_ATOMS: atom_id res chain seq x y z
N MET A 1 -19.87 -39.49 27.81
CA MET A 1 -19.99 -38.12 27.30
C MET A 1 -21.17 -38.06 26.38
N THR A 2 -22.20 -37.28 26.67
CA THR A 2 -23.42 -37.26 25.86
C THR A 2 -23.20 -36.52 24.55
N GLN A 3 -23.83 -36.98 23.49
CA GLN A 3 -23.70 -36.41 22.12
C GLN A 3 -23.90 -34.88 22.07
N LYS A 4 -24.76 -34.34 22.96
CA LYS A 4 -24.95 -32.89 23.16
C LYS A 4 -23.68 -32.14 23.62
N ASN A 5 -22.83 -32.76 24.42
CA ASN A 5 -21.60 -32.13 24.94
C ASN A 5 -20.48 -32.13 23.88
N ILE A 6 -20.44 -33.16 23.03
CA ILE A 6 -19.50 -33.24 21.91
C ILE A 6 -19.81 -32.17 20.87
N MET A 7 -21.10 -31.96 20.57
CA MET A 7 -21.55 -30.95 19.60
C MET A 7 -21.23 -29.51 20.11
N LYS A 8 -21.45 -29.23 21.41
CA LYS A 8 -21.08 -27.93 22.01
C LYS A 8 -19.57 -27.69 21.98
N PHE A 9 -18.77 -28.72 22.25
CA PHE A 9 -17.31 -28.62 22.18
C PHE A 9 -16.83 -28.37 20.75
N PHE A 10 -17.46 -28.96 19.75
CA PHE A 10 -17.15 -28.74 18.33
C PHE A 10 -17.43 -27.30 17.90
N TYR A 11 -18.55 -26.68 18.33
CA TYR A 11 -18.87 -25.28 18.05
C TYR A 11 -17.87 -24.31 18.75
N ILE A 12 -17.43 -24.62 19.96
CA ILE A 12 -16.44 -23.81 20.69
C ILE A 12 -15.09 -23.85 19.96
N VAL A 13 -14.64 -25.02 19.51
CA VAL A 13 -13.39 -25.16 18.76
C VAL A 13 -13.46 -24.47 17.40
N LEU A 14 -14.58 -24.55 16.70
CA LEU A 14 -14.79 -23.89 15.40
C LEU A 14 -14.77 -22.35 15.54
N PHE A 15 -15.25 -21.80 16.67
CA PHE A 15 -15.26 -20.36 16.91
C PHE A 15 -13.85 -19.78 17.13
N PHE A 16 -12.89 -20.57 17.63
CA PHE A 16 -11.51 -20.16 17.84
C PHE A 16 -10.65 -20.17 16.56
N LEU A 17 -11.14 -20.73 15.45
CA LEU A 17 -10.36 -20.83 14.20
C LEU A 17 -10.49 -19.63 13.26
N ILE A 18 -11.31 -18.63 13.60
CA ILE A 18 -11.58 -17.47 12.72
C ILE A 18 -10.85 -16.18 13.16
N SER A 19 -9.90 -16.25 14.10
CA SER A 19 -9.16 -15.07 14.60
C SER A 19 -7.76 -15.02 14.01
N SER A 20 -7.60 -14.86 12.71
CA SER A 20 -6.29 -14.56 12.11
C SER A 20 -6.44 -13.45 11.08
N CYS A 21 -6.83 -12.25 11.53
CA CYS A 21 -6.48 -11.03 10.82
C CYS A 21 -5.22 -10.50 11.48
N THR A 22 -4.08 -10.64 10.83
CA THR A 22 -2.85 -9.94 11.21
C THR A 22 -3.02 -8.51 10.73
N GLU A 23 -3.40 -7.60 11.61
CA GLU A 23 -3.42 -6.17 11.31
C GLU A 23 -1.98 -5.71 11.12
N HIS A 24 -1.71 -5.04 10.00
CA HIS A 24 -0.39 -4.47 9.75
C HIS A 24 -0.12 -3.35 10.75
N ASN A 25 0.95 -3.50 11.55
CA ASN A 25 1.31 -2.54 12.59
C ASN A 25 2.68 -1.94 12.30
N ILE A 26 2.69 -0.73 11.74
CA ILE A 26 3.92 -0.02 11.40
C ILE A 26 4.79 0.28 12.63
N ASN A 27 4.23 0.28 13.85
CA ASN A 27 4.98 0.56 15.07
C ASN A 27 6.08 -0.47 15.38
N TYR A 28 6.07 -1.64 14.75
CA TYR A 28 7.19 -2.59 14.83
C TYR A 28 8.52 -1.98 14.35
N TYR A 29 8.48 -0.97 13.48
CA TYR A 29 9.64 -0.32 12.90
C TYR A 29 10.11 0.92 13.68
N ASN A 30 9.44 1.33 14.78
CA ASN A 30 9.74 2.57 15.52
C ASN A 30 11.22 2.75 15.90
N ASN A 31 11.91 1.64 16.18
CA ASN A 31 13.32 1.65 16.61
C ASN A 31 14.30 1.36 15.46
N GLU A 32 13.81 1.15 14.25
CA GLU A 32 14.66 0.87 13.09
C GLU A 32 15.33 2.13 12.58
N THR A 33 16.58 1.98 12.15
CA THR A 33 17.44 3.09 11.70
C THR A 33 18.06 2.81 10.33
N PRO A 34 18.38 3.88 9.57
CA PRO A 34 18.10 5.30 9.81
C PRO A 34 16.61 5.61 9.70
N SER A 35 16.11 6.56 10.51
CA SER A 35 14.72 7.00 10.37
C SER A 35 14.46 7.63 9.02
N ILE A 36 13.35 7.26 8.38
CA ILE A 36 12.98 7.80 7.07
C ILE A 36 12.52 9.26 7.18
N ASN A 37 13.05 10.11 6.31
CA ASN A 37 12.57 11.47 6.11
C ASN A 37 12.00 11.59 4.69
N LEU A 38 10.67 11.63 4.56
CA LEU A 38 10.04 11.65 3.24
C LEU A 38 10.36 12.94 2.45
N ASN A 39 10.65 14.06 3.11
CA ASN A 39 11.07 15.28 2.42
C ASN A 39 12.43 15.13 1.74
N GLU A 40 13.30 14.29 2.27
CA GLU A 40 14.59 13.96 1.67
C GLU A 40 14.45 12.81 0.67
N PHE A 41 13.69 11.76 1.05
CA PHE A 41 13.51 10.57 0.24
C PHE A 41 12.78 10.88 -1.08
N PHE A 42 11.64 11.58 -1.03
CA PHE A 42 10.89 12.00 -2.21
C PHE A 42 11.38 13.37 -2.70
N ASN A 43 12.65 13.45 -3.09
CA ASN A 43 13.24 14.68 -3.63
C ASN A 43 14.16 14.37 -4.81
N GLY A 44 13.87 14.95 -5.98
CA GLY A 44 14.61 14.73 -7.20
C GLY A 44 14.16 13.49 -7.97
N LYS A 45 15.12 12.77 -8.55
CA LYS A 45 14.86 11.59 -9.39
C LYS A 45 14.98 10.32 -8.57
N LEU A 46 13.94 9.48 -8.64
CA LEU A 46 13.94 8.14 -8.04
C LEU A 46 13.62 7.10 -9.10
N LEU A 47 14.07 5.89 -8.82
CA LEU A 47 13.79 4.71 -9.62
C LEU A 47 13.18 3.65 -8.71
N ALA A 48 11.99 3.16 -9.07
CA ALA A 48 11.34 2.05 -8.39
C ALA A 48 11.16 0.85 -9.32
N HIS A 49 11.16 -0.33 -8.73
CA HIS A 49 10.79 -1.58 -9.39
C HIS A 49 9.71 -2.28 -8.59
N GLY A 50 8.74 -2.84 -9.27
CA GLY A 50 7.64 -3.54 -8.62
C GLY A 50 7.21 -4.79 -9.38
N ILE A 51 6.45 -5.59 -8.66
CA ILE A 51 5.81 -6.79 -9.20
C ILE A 51 4.32 -6.77 -8.86
N VAL A 52 3.52 -7.39 -9.73
CA VAL A 52 2.14 -7.74 -9.43
C VAL A 52 2.07 -9.25 -9.30
N GLN A 53 1.49 -9.72 -8.22
CA GLN A 53 1.28 -11.13 -7.94
C GLN A 53 -0.22 -11.44 -7.94
N ASP A 54 -0.58 -12.62 -8.41
CA ASP A 54 -1.94 -13.14 -8.22
C ASP A 54 -2.13 -13.67 -6.79
N ARG A 55 -3.35 -14.14 -6.49
CA ARG A 55 -3.69 -14.68 -5.16
C ARG A 55 -2.90 -15.95 -4.77
N SER A 56 -2.25 -16.61 -5.74
CA SER A 56 -1.38 -17.77 -5.50
C SER A 56 0.08 -17.36 -5.21
N GLY A 57 0.39 -16.07 -5.30
CA GLY A 57 1.75 -15.54 -5.16
C GLY A 57 2.57 -15.60 -6.46
N LYS A 58 1.98 -16.00 -7.59
CA LYS A 58 2.66 -16.03 -8.88
C LYS A 58 2.80 -14.61 -9.43
N VAL A 59 4.01 -14.22 -9.82
CA VAL A 59 4.26 -12.94 -10.49
C VAL A 59 3.65 -12.95 -11.89
N ILE A 60 2.68 -12.07 -12.12
CA ILE A 60 1.96 -11.93 -13.39
C ILE A 60 2.41 -10.69 -14.17
N LYS A 61 2.98 -9.69 -13.51
CA LYS A 61 3.49 -8.48 -14.15
C LYS A 61 4.67 -7.92 -13.37
N ARG A 62 5.63 -7.33 -14.08
CA ARG A 62 6.74 -6.55 -13.51
C ARG A 62 6.69 -5.14 -14.08
N PHE A 63 7.17 -4.18 -13.33
CA PHE A 63 7.25 -2.81 -13.82
C PHE A 63 8.44 -2.06 -13.22
N LYS A 64 8.85 -1.06 -13.96
CA LYS A 64 9.82 -0.03 -13.57
C LYS A 64 9.07 1.29 -13.53
N VAL A 65 9.39 2.13 -12.56
CA VAL A 65 8.84 3.49 -12.44
C VAL A 65 9.97 4.49 -12.35
N ASP A 66 10.02 5.41 -13.30
CA ASP A 66 10.85 6.61 -13.18
C ASP A 66 9.99 7.69 -12.51
N ILE A 67 10.46 8.23 -11.37
CA ILE A 67 9.73 9.18 -10.55
C ILE A 67 10.52 10.49 -10.49
N ILE A 68 9.83 11.62 -10.69
CA ILE A 68 10.36 12.95 -10.39
C ILE A 68 9.55 13.51 -9.23
N ALA A 69 10.20 13.69 -8.09
CA ALA A 69 9.57 14.17 -6.87
C ALA A 69 10.09 15.53 -6.45
N SER A 70 9.23 16.40 -5.96
CA SER A 70 9.57 17.72 -5.44
C SER A 70 8.59 18.15 -4.36
N TRP A 71 9.07 18.90 -3.38
CA TRP A 71 8.27 19.49 -2.32
C TRP A 71 8.07 20.98 -2.53
N LYS A 72 6.85 21.43 -2.27
CA LYS A 72 6.53 22.83 -2.08
C LYS A 72 5.76 22.95 -0.77
N ASP A 73 6.35 23.62 0.20
CA ASP A 73 5.84 23.67 1.57
C ASP A 73 5.62 22.25 2.16
N ASN A 74 4.39 21.89 2.49
CA ASN A 74 4.03 20.59 3.07
C ASN A 74 3.44 19.61 2.03
N VAL A 75 3.55 19.90 0.74
CA VAL A 75 3.01 19.06 -0.34
C VAL A 75 4.13 18.62 -1.27
N ALA A 76 4.27 17.30 -1.43
CA ALA A 76 5.10 16.71 -2.48
C ALA A 76 4.25 16.42 -3.71
N THR A 77 4.83 16.67 -4.88
CA THR A 77 4.35 16.15 -6.15
C THR A 77 5.28 15.06 -6.61
N LEU A 78 4.75 13.86 -6.92
CA LEU A 78 5.50 12.75 -7.48
C LEU A 78 4.95 12.47 -8.88
N ASP A 79 5.74 12.78 -9.91
CA ASP A 79 5.42 12.46 -11.32
C ASP A 79 6.02 11.08 -11.64
N GLU A 80 5.16 10.08 -11.81
CA GLU A 80 5.51 8.67 -12.01
C GLU A 80 5.29 8.25 -13.45
N LYS A 81 6.30 7.60 -14.04
CA LYS A 81 6.24 7.01 -15.38
C LYS A 81 6.53 5.54 -15.31
N PHE A 82 5.51 4.74 -15.55
CA PHE A 82 5.55 3.28 -15.50
C PHE A 82 5.91 2.70 -16.85
N VAL A 83 6.75 1.67 -16.84
CA VAL A 83 7.01 0.78 -17.97
C VAL A 83 6.84 -0.65 -17.48
N TYR A 84 5.90 -1.36 -18.07
CA TYR A 84 5.55 -2.74 -17.69
C TYR A 84 6.30 -3.77 -18.54
N SER A 85 6.38 -5.00 -18.04
CA SER A 85 7.07 -6.12 -18.71
C SER A 85 6.45 -6.54 -20.05
N ASP A 86 5.20 -6.19 -20.29
CA ASP A 86 4.50 -6.38 -21.58
C ASP A 86 4.72 -5.22 -22.56
N GLY A 87 5.53 -4.22 -22.21
CA GLY A 87 5.82 -3.03 -22.99
C GLY A 87 4.79 -1.91 -22.84
N SER A 88 3.69 -2.13 -22.13
CA SER A 88 2.71 -1.07 -21.85
C SER A 88 3.29 0.00 -20.94
N LYS A 89 2.71 1.21 -21.00
CA LYS A 89 3.15 2.38 -20.23
C LYS A 89 1.95 3.07 -19.61
N SER A 90 2.15 3.64 -18.42
CA SER A 90 1.20 4.53 -17.78
C SER A 90 1.91 5.64 -17.02
N THR A 91 1.16 6.65 -16.59
CA THR A 91 1.65 7.74 -15.76
C THR A 91 0.69 7.95 -14.61
N ARG A 92 1.23 8.44 -13.48
CA ARG A 92 0.46 8.85 -12.31
C ARG A 92 1.12 10.06 -11.70
N ILE A 93 0.33 10.99 -11.20
CA ILE A 93 0.82 12.12 -10.42
C ILE A 93 0.18 12.02 -9.04
N TRP A 94 1.03 11.88 -8.02
CA TRP A 94 0.63 11.98 -6.62
C TRP A 94 0.81 13.40 -6.11
N GLU A 95 -0.15 13.84 -5.32
CA GLU A 95 0.02 14.91 -4.35
C GLU A 95 0.04 14.30 -2.96
N LEU A 96 1.20 14.34 -2.29
CA LEU A 96 1.40 13.80 -0.94
C LEU A 96 1.53 14.96 0.04
N LYS A 97 0.54 15.12 0.91
CA LYS A 97 0.49 16.19 1.92
C LYS A 97 0.95 15.70 3.27
N LYS A 98 1.92 16.37 3.87
CA LYS A 98 2.33 16.15 5.25
C LYS A 98 1.30 16.75 6.22
N ILE A 99 0.71 15.90 7.07
CA ILE A 99 -0.33 16.29 8.04
C ILE A 99 0.27 16.51 9.42
N SER A 100 1.23 15.65 9.81
CA SER A 100 1.98 15.78 11.07
C SER A 100 3.42 15.31 10.88
N SER A 101 4.16 15.11 11.96
CA SER A 101 5.55 14.63 11.90
C SER A 101 5.69 13.30 11.18
N ASN A 102 4.70 12.40 11.33
CA ASN A 102 4.73 11.03 10.81
C ASN A 102 3.49 10.65 10.00
N LYS A 103 2.52 11.56 9.79
CA LYS A 103 1.29 11.26 9.03
C LYS A 103 1.19 12.08 7.75
N PHE A 104 0.73 11.40 6.70
CA PHE A 104 0.61 11.92 5.35
C PHE A 104 -0.74 11.55 4.76
N GLN A 105 -1.20 12.35 3.82
CA GLN A 105 -2.36 12.07 2.98
C GLN A 105 -1.95 12.21 1.52
N GLY A 106 -2.47 11.34 0.67
CA GLY A 106 -2.17 11.37 -0.75
C GLY A 106 -3.42 11.36 -1.61
N THR A 107 -3.31 11.96 -2.79
CA THR A 107 -4.33 11.88 -3.84
C THR A 107 -3.65 11.64 -5.18
N ALA A 108 -4.29 10.85 -6.05
CA ALA A 108 -3.91 10.66 -7.44
C ALA A 108 -5.16 10.43 -8.29
N GLY A 109 -5.04 10.59 -9.61
CA GLY A 109 -6.19 10.57 -10.51
C GLY A 109 -6.92 9.22 -10.62
N ASP A 110 -6.24 8.13 -10.29
CA ASP A 110 -6.77 6.75 -10.31
C ASP A 110 -7.04 6.20 -8.89
N VAL A 111 -6.89 7.04 -7.86
CA VAL A 111 -7.12 6.67 -6.46
C VAL A 111 -8.51 7.13 -6.01
N GLU A 112 -9.25 6.23 -5.37
CA GLU A 112 -10.53 6.53 -4.76
C GLU A 112 -10.33 7.22 -3.41
N GLY A 113 -10.88 8.42 -3.27
CA GLY A 113 -10.79 9.20 -2.02
C GLY A 113 -9.39 9.68 -1.68
N ILE A 114 -8.97 9.49 -0.43
CA ILE A 114 -7.71 9.98 0.11
C ILE A 114 -6.89 8.81 0.64
N ALA A 115 -5.69 8.64 0.11
CA ALA A 115 -4.70 7.71 0.62
C ALA A 115 -4.19 8.15 2.00
N SER A 116 -3.89 7.20 2.87
CA SER A 116 -3.34 7.41 4.20
C SER A 116 -1.93 6.90 4.30
N GLY A 117 -1.02 7.72 4.82
CA GLY A 117 0.39 7.39 4.99
C GLY A 117 0.89 7.61 6.41
N GLU A 118 1.76 6.72 6.87
CA GLU A 118 2.42 6.84 8.17
C GLU A 118 3.87 6.37 8.10
N THR A 119 4.77 7.06 8.81
CA THR A 119 6.18 6.68 8.94
C THR A 119 6.49 6.21 10.36
N ALA A 120 7.30 5.14 10.48
CA ALA A 120 7.86 4.69 11.74
C ALA A 120 9.26 4.11 11.49
N GLY A 121 10.27 4.61 12.21
CA GLY A 121 11.65 4.24 11.98
C GLY A 121 12.06 4.40 10.50
N ASN A 122 12.49 3.34 9.85
CA ASN A 122 12.90 3.33 8.43
C ASN A 122 11.77 2.94 7.46
N ALA A 123 10.54 2.76 7.94
CA ALA A 123 9.40 2.33 7.14
C ALA A 123 8.44 3.47 6.80
N PHE A 124 7.84 3.40 5.62
CA PHE A 124 6.69 4.19 5.22
C PHE A 124 5.58 3.24 4.78
N TYR A 125 4.46 3.27 5.48
CA TYR A 125 3.26 2.51 5.19
C TYR A 125 2.24 3.42 4.52
N PHE A 126 1.71 2.99 3.37
CA PHE A 126 0.83 3.82 2.55
C PHE A 126 -0.33 2.99 2.01
N VAL A 127 -1.55 3.36 2.40
CA VAL A 127 -2.78 2.62 2.08
C VAL A 127 -3.69 3.45 1.21
N TYR A 128 -4.21 2.86 0.15
CA TYR A 128 -5.15 3.52 -0.75
C TYR A 128 -5.99 2.52 -1.54
N ASP A 129 -7.14 2.97 -2.01
CA ASP A 129 -8.00 2.24 -2.92
C ASP A 129 -7.77 2.73 -4.35
N LEU A 130 -7.43 1.80 -5.24
CA LEU A 130 -7.15 2.08 -6.64
C LEU A 130 -8.34 1.69 -7.51
N ASN A 131 -8.77 2.60 -8.38
CA ASN A 131 -9.72 2.34 -9.45
C ASN A 131 -9.01 1.69 -10.62
N LEU A 132 -9.17 0.37 -10.78
CA LEU A 132 -8.56 -0.42 -11.84
C LEU A 132 -9.60 -0.75 -12.92
N PRO A 133 -9.54 -0.12 -14.10
CA PRO A 133 -10.37 -0.51 -15.22
C PRO A 133 -9.89 -1.84 -15.81
N VAL A 134 -10.79 -2.81 -15.92
CA VAL A 134 -10.57 -4.09 -16.59
C VAL A 134 -11.76 -4.33 -17.51
N ASP A 135 -11.51 -4.34 -18.81
CA ASP A 135 -12.52 -4.36 -19.85
C ASP A 135 -13.56 -3.23 -19.63
N ASP A 136 -14.86 -3.56 -19.55
CA ASP A 136 -15.93 -2.59 -19.32
C ASP A 136 -16.29 -2.35 -17.86
N THR A 137 -15.47 -2.87 -16.91
CA THR A 137 -15.74 -2.82 -15.47
C THR A 137 -14.58 -2.16 -14.73
N THR A 138 -14.89 -1.27 -13.78
CA THR A 138 -13.90 -0.72 -12.85
C THR A 138 -13.95 -1.46 -11.52
N TYR A 139 -12.82 -1.97 -11.10
CA TYR A 139 -12.64 -2.62 -9.80
C TYR A 139 -11.94 -1.67 -8.84
N VAL A 140 -12.41 -1.60 -7.61
CA VAL A 140 -11.70 -0.91 -6.52
C VAL A 140 -10.84 -1.94 -5.80
N ILE A 141 -9.53 -1.72 -5.77
CA ILE A 141 -8.55 -2.63 -5.16
C ILE A 141 -7.82 -1.87 -4.06
N ASN A 142 -7.84 -2.42 -2.85
CA ASN A 142 -7.05 -1.89 -1.74
C ASN A 142 -5.57 -2.25 -1.90
N PHE A 143 -4.70 -1.25 -1.76
CA PHE A 143 -3.25 -1.37 -1.78
C PHE A 143 -2.68 -0.96 -0.42
N GLU A 144 -1.73 -1.78 0.04
CA GLU A 144 -0.97 -1.55 1.26
C GLU A 144 0.54 -1.58 1.00
#